data_300d144c91d03b22127019ac9091deb9
#
_entry.id   300d144c91d03b22127019ac9091deb9
#
_cell.length_a   1.000
_cell.length_b   1.000
_cell.length_c   1.000
_cell.angle_alpha   90.00
_cell.angle_beta   90.00
_cell.angle_gamma   90.00
#
_symmetry.space_group_name_H-M   'P 1'
#
loop_
_entity.id
_entity.type
_entity.pdbx_description
1 polymer ?
#
loop_
_entity_poly.entity_id
_entity_poly.type
_entity_poly.pdbx_seq_one_letter_code
_entity_poly.pdbx_strand_id
1 'polypeptide(L)'
;MCGMDASGDRDADAHDEQSGRVRRLRDVVDSFVLASPARTAMIGFVLLAALFTGLLCLPVSLNDPSQHSLADAVLVAVSAVCVTGLSSVTMQEHWSPFGMGVITVAIQVGGLGILTAASLLGMAMSKRLGVRQRLMAAQATGTSQLGRVGSLLRAVLTTMIAAEVVVAALLLPRFLARGEGSGEALWHSVFYAISSFNNAGFTIHDGGGAAFADDPWILAVLATSVFVGSLGFPVIFVMSIFWRSPRSWDLHAKLTLSTSVLLVLGGWILLLVFEAANPATLGFRGWFDTAGESLFLSVMSRSGGFSTVDIAELSDSSRVLLDMLMFVGGGSGSTAGGIKVTTLAVLGLAALAEARGLVDTTAFNRRIAPSTIRLAVSVLLAGATIVAIGTMVLLAVTDEPLDDALFEVVSAFATCGLSMGVTERSTDAGLYVLSALMLVGRLGTITLASALSERSQKRRFRYAEERPIIG
;
A
#
# COMPACT_ATOMS: atom_id res chain seq x y z
N MET A 1 55.53 21.26 48.81
CA MET A 1 55.61 20.33 47.64
C MET A 1 54.57 19.23 47.86
N CYS A 2 53.50 19.30 47.20
CA CYS A 2 52.67 18.26 46.68
C CYS A 2 51.31 18.84 46.30
N GLY A 3 51.22 19.38 45.07
CA GLY A 3 49.95 19.63 44.41
C GLY A 3 49.71 18.36 43.58
N MET A 4 48.72 17.58 43.92
CA MET A 4 48.26 16.44 43.14
C MET A 4 46.95 16.78 42.42
N ASP A 5 46.98 16.51 41.13
CA ASP A 5 45.96 16.71 40.12
C ASP A 5 44.53 16.28 40.53
N ALA A 6 43.62 17.20 40.63
CA ALA A 6 42.20 16.99 40.82
C ALA A 6 41.39 17.13 39.50
N SER A 7 42.05 17.20 38.34
CA SER A 7 41.38 17.39 37.03
C SER A 7 41.10 16.11 36.25
N GLY A 8 41.80 15.02 36.52
CA GLY A 8 41.63 13.75 35.79
C GLY A 8 40.40 12.92 36.19
N ASP A 9 39.89 13.13 37.41
CA ASP A 9 38.78 12.31 37.95
C ASP A 9 37.40 12.79 37.50
N ARG A 10 37.26 14.09 37.15
CA ARG A 10 35.96 14.63 36.68
C ARG A 10 35.61 14.29 35.24
N ASP A 11 36.61 14.10 34.38
CA ASP A 11 36.41 13.73 32.98
C ASP A 11 36.10 12.23 32.83
N ALA A 12 36.61 11.38 33.72
CA ALA A 12 36.29 9.95 33.75
C ALA A 12 34.85 9.70 34.24
N ASP A 13 34.39 10.41 35.25
CA ASP A 13 33.01 10.32 35.76
C ASP A 13 31.99 10.84 34.74
N ALA A 14 32.28 11.90 34.02
CA ALA A 14 31.39 12.46 32.97
C ALA A 14 31.25 11.48 31.76
N HIS A 15 32.33 10.76 31.42
CA HIS A 15 32.31 9.76 30.35
C HIS A 15 31.53 8.50 30.74
N ASP A 16 31.57 8.10 32.02
CA ASP A 16 30.85 6.93 32.54
C ASP A 16 29.34 7.23 32.73
N GLU A 17 28.98 8.45 33.15
CA GLU A 17 27.56 8.89 33.20
C GLU A 17 26.93 9.01 31.81
N GLN A 18 27.67 9.52 30.80
CA GLN A 18 27.19 9.56 29.42
C GLN A 18 27.03 8.16 28.84
N SER A 19 27.97 7.25 29.10
CA SER A 19 27.89 5.85 28.63
C SER A 19 26.74 5.10 29.31
N GLY A 20 26.46 5.39 30.58
CA GLY A 20 25.32 4.83 31.33
C GLY A 20 23.97 5.35 30.84
N ARG A 21 23.85 6.63 30.48
CA ARG A 21 22.64 7.21 29.89
C ARG A 21 22.38 6.67 28.47
N VAL A 22 23.38 6.55 27.65
CA VAL A 22 23.27 5.95 26.31
C VAL A 22 22.89 4.47 26.38
N ARG A 23 23.43 3.69 27.32
CA ARG A 23 23.02 2.29 27.55
C ARG A 23 21.57 2.20 28.02
N ARG A 24 21.14 3.02 28.99
CA ARG A 24 19.73 3.01 29.45
C ARG A 24 18.76 3.44 28.36
N LEU A 25 19.10 4.45 27.55
CA LEU A 25 18.32 4.83 26.37
C LEU A 25 18.23 3.69 25.36
N ARG A 26 19.34 3.03 25.10
CA ARG A 26 19.39 1.86 24.20
C ARG A 26 18.53 0.70 24.73
N ASP A 27 18.62 0.37 26.02
CA ASP A 27 17.83 -0.70 26.64
C ASP A 27 16.33 -0.36 26.67
N VAL A 28 15.95 0.90 26.88
CA VAL A 28 14.56 1.38 26.79
C VAL A 28 14.08 1.34 25.33
N VAL A 29 14.88 1.81 24.39
CA VAL A 29 14.56 1.76 22.94
C VAL A 29 14.46 0.30 22.48
N ASP A 30 15.40 -0.57 22.85
CA ASP A 30 15.39 -1.98 22.49
C ASP A 30 14.19 -2.71 23.09
N SER A 31 13.84 -2.44 24.36
CA SER A 31 12.66 -3.02 25.00
C SER A 31 11.35 -2.52 24.40
N PHE A 32 11.29 -1.24 23.98
CA PHE A 32 10.09 -0.66 23.38
C PHE A 32 9.92 -1.05 21.91
N VAL A 33 11.01 -1.09 21.15
CA VAL A 33 11.02 -1.45 19.71
C VAL A 33 10.83 -2.96 19.51
N LEU A 34 11.49 -3.80 20.32
CA LEU A 34 11.41 -5.25 20.19
C LEU A 34 10.14 -5.86 20.81
N ALA A 35 9.35 -5.07 21.55
CA ALA A 35 8.13 -5.55 22.20
C ALA A 35 7.01 -5.94 21.23
N SER A 36 6.99 -5.36 20.00
CA SER A 36 5.99 -5.70 18.96
C SER A 36 6.56 -5.47 17.55
N PRO A 37 6.51 -6.48 16.66
CA PRO A 37 6.93 -6.36 15.27
C PRO A 37 6.23 -5.23 14.51
N ALA A 38 4.98 -4.92 14.89
CA ALA A 38 4.19 -3.85 14.31
C ALA A 38 4.76 -2.45 14.63
N ARG A 39 5.24 -2.23 15.87
CA ARG A 39 5.87 -0.96 16.28
C ARG A 39 7.21 -0.77 15.57
N THR A 40 8.00 -1.82 15.46
CA THR A 40 9.28 -1.79 14.73
C THR A 40 9.05 -1.39 13.26
N ALA A 41 8.04 -1.97 12.60
CA ALA A 41 7.69 -1.62 11.23
C ALA A 41 7.28 -0.14 11.12
N MET A 42 6.41 0.34 12.03
CA MET A 42 5.96 1.73 12.04
C MET A 42 7.12 2.73 12.20
N ILE A 43 8.00 2.50 13.16
CA ILE A 43 9.18 3.34 13.37
C ILE A 43 10.09 3.31 12.14
N GLY A 44 10.31 2.13 11.54
CA GLY A 44 11.10 1.97 10.33
C GLY A 44 10.54 2.79 9.16
N PHE A 45 9.22 2.76 8.93
CA PHE A 45 8.59 3.56 7.87
C PHE A 45 8.69 5.07 8.13
N VAL A 46 8.46 5.52 9.36
CA VAL A 46 8.62 6.95 9.73
C VAL A 46 10.06 7.42 9.54
N LEU A 47 11.05 6.61 9.94
CA LEU A 47 12.47 6.93 9.72
C LEU A 47 12.84 6.96 8.25
N LEU A 48 12.31 6.03 7.44
CA LEU A 48 12.51 6.04 5.99
C LEU A 48 11.88 7.27 5.36
N ALA A 49 10.64 7.62 5.73
CA ALA A 49 9.98 8.84 5.26
C ALA A 49 10.79 10.09 5.62
N ALA A 50 11.28 10.18 6.85
CA ALA A 50 12.12 11.31 7.30
C ALA A 50 13.47 11.36 6.52
N LEU A 51 14.09 10.21 6.26
CA LEU A 51 15.32 10.13 5.47
C LEU A 51 15.09 10.63 4.04
N PHE A 52 14.07 10.13 3.36
CA PHE A 52 13.76 10.53 1.98
C PHE A 52 13.27 11.99 1.90
N THR A 53 12.51 12.48 2.88
CA THR A 53 12.20 13.91 3.01
C THR A 53 13.50 14.75 3.07
N GLY A 54 14.44 14.35 3.92
CA GLY A 54 15.73 15.05 4.02
C GLY A 54 16.51 15.06 2.72
N LEU A 55 16.47 13.94 1.94
CA LEU A 55 17.10 13.89 0.62
C LEU A 55 16.39 14.77 -0.41
N LEU A 56 15.05 14.82 -0.40
CA LEU A 56 14.27 15.67 -1.30
C LEU A 56 14.37 17.16 -0.97
N CYS A 57 14.64 17.52 0.28
CA CYS A 57 14.94 18.89 0.70
C CYS A 57 16.31 19.42 0.23
N LEU A 58 17.18 18.57 -0.32
CA LEU A 58 18.47 19.05 -0.84
C LEU A 58 18.27 19.90 -2.10
N PRO A 59 19.00 21.02 -2.26
CA PRO A 59 18.88 21.87 -3.44
C PRO A 59 19.15 21.14 -4.77
N VAL A 60 19.96 20.07 -4.75
CA VAL A 60 20.25 19.22 -5.91
C VAL A 60 19.06 18.37 -6.35
N SER A 61 18.08 18.17 -5.48
CA SER A 61 16.86 17.40 -5.77
C SER A 61 15.80 18.19 -6.53
N LEU A 62 15.93 19.52 -6.59
CA LEU A 62 14.98 20.44 -7.22
C LEU A 62 15.53 20.94 -8.55
N ASN A 63 14.65 21.15 -9.53
CA ASN A 63 15.00 21.87 -10.78
C ASN A 63 15.21 23.34 -10.52
N ASP A 64 14.38 23.94 -9.65
CA ASP A 64 14.50 25.31 -9.18
C ASP A 64 14.58 25.35 -7.64
N PRO A 65 15.76 25.59 -7.05
CA PRO A 65 15.93 25.65 -5.60
C PRO A 65 15.10 26.75 -4.90
N SER A 66 14.56 27.73 -5.62
CA SER A 66 13.70 28.78 -5.07
C SER A 66 12.28 28.25 -4.73
N GLN A 67 11.88 27.14 -5.29
CA GLN A 67 10.57 26.50 -5.07
C GLN A 67 10.59 25.49 -3.90
N HIS A 68 11.52 25.60 -2.99
CA HIS A 68 11.64 24.69 -1.86
C HIS A 68 10.45 24.80 -0.92
N SER A 69 9.67 23.72 -0.78
CA SER A 69 8.60 23.54 0.19
C SER A 69 8.86 22.27 1.01
N LEU A 70 8.86 22.42 2.34
CA LEU A 70 8.99 21.28 3.24
C LEU A 70 7.74 20.38 3.18
N ALA A 71 6.55 20.97 3.02
CA ALA A 71 5.29 20.23 2.96
C ALA A 71 5.24 19.33 1.73
N ASP A 72 5.66 19.84 0.57
CA ASP A 72 5.73 19.06 -0.67
C ASP A 72 6.76 17.93 -0.57
N ALA A 73 7.94 18.21 -0.03
CA ALA A 73 8.97 17.21 0.19
C ALA A 73 8.50 16.08 1.15
N VAL A 74 7.78 16.43 2.24
CA VAL A 74 7.19 15.47 3.16
C VAL A 74 6.12 14.64 2.48
N LEU A 75 5.18 15.30 1.76
CA LEU A 75 4.10 14.59 1.08
C LEU A 75 4.65 13.59 0.06
N VAL A 76 5.55 14.04 -0.83
CA VAL A 76 6.10 13.19 -1.90
C VAL A 76 6.97 12.07 -1.32
N ALA A 77 7.79 12.35 -0.29
CA ALA A 77 8.58 11.31 0.38
C ALA A 77 7.70 10.26 1.05
N VAL A 78 6.68 10.69 1.81
CA VAL A 78 5.71 9.77 2.44
C VAL A 78 4.94 9.00 1.40
N SER A 79 4.45 9.67 0.34
CA SER A 79 3.74 9.06 -0.78
C SER A 79 4.60 8.01 -1.48
N ALA A 80 5.89 8.28 -1.74
CA ALA A 80 6.82 7.34 -2.35
C ALA A 80 7.11 6.13 -1.43
N VAL A 81 7.40 6.36 -0.15
CA VAL A 81 7.67 5.28 0.83
C VAL A 81 6.41 4.46 1.13
N CYS A 82 5.23 5.10 1.19
CA CYS A 82 3.96 4.42 1.33
C CYS A 82 3.44 3.85 0.01
N VAL A 83 4.12 4.15 -1.11
CA VAL A 83 3.75 3.68 -2.44
C VAL A 83 2.31 4.08 -2.77
N THR A 84 2.03 5.38 -2.72
CA THR A 84 0.67 5.94 -2.88
C THR A 84 0.50 6.61 -4.23
N GLY A 85 1.41 7.52 -4.62
CA GLY A 85 1.36 8.25 -5.88
C GLY A 85 0.77 9.66 -5.82
N LEU A 86 0.27 10.10 -4.66
CA LEU A 86 -0.17 11.48 -4.49
C LEU A 86 1.04 12.43 -4.54
N SER A 87 0.91 13.49 -5.31
CA SER A 87 1.90 14.56 -5.44
C SER A 87 1.20 15.92 -5.44
N SER A 88 1.75 16.87 -4.73
CA SER A 88 1.30 18.28 -4.72
C SER A 88 1.88 19.11 -5.86
N VAL A 89 2.85 18.55 -6.58
CA VAL A 89 3.61 19.22 -7.63
C VAL A 89 3.74 18.35 -8.87
N THR A 90 3.89 18.97 -10.04
CA THR A 90 4.22 18.27 -11.29
C THR A 90 5.61 17.67 -11.17
N MET A 91 5.69 16.33 -11.27
CA MET A 91 6.90 15.59 -10.96
C MET A 91 8.09 16.02 -11.82
N GLN A 92 7.90 16.14 -13.12
CA GLN A 92 8.97 16.47 -14.07
C GLN A 92 9.45 17.91 -13.97
N GLU A 93 8.56 18.85 -13.66
CA GLU A 93 8.91 20.28 -13.58
C GLU A 93 9.61 20.61 -12.25
N HIS A 94 9.19 19.98 -11.15
CA HIS A 94 9.66 20.31 -9.81
C HIS A 94 10.95 19.57 -9.43
N TRP A 95 11.01 18.25 -9.72
CA TRP A 95 12.12 17.42 -9.27
C TRP A 95 13.20 17.25 -10.35
N SER A 96 14.44 17.43 -9.96
CA SER A 96 15.59 17.16 -10.80
C SER A 96 15.75 15.65 -11.12
N PRO A 97 16.59 15.26 -12.07
CA PRO A 97 16.90 13.84 -12.30
C PRO A 97 17.42 13.11 -11.05
N PHE A 98 18.12 13.82 -10.16
CA PHE A 98 18.53 13.27 -8.86
C PHE A 98 17.33 13.07 -7.94
N GLY A 99 16.44 14.06 -7.81
CA GLY A 99 15.20 13.97 -7.02
C GLY A 99 14.31 12.83 -7.50
N MET A 100 14.14 12.68 -8.82
CA MET A 100 13.40 11.58 -9.43
C MET A 100 14.03 10.21 -9.10
N GLY A 101 15.36 10.12 -9.11
CA GLY A 101 16.09 8.94 -8.66
C GLY A 101 15.84 8.61 -7.19
N VAL A 102 15.85 9.62 -6.32
CA VAL A 102 15.52 9.49 -4.89
C VAL A 102 14.10 8.95 -4.69
N ILE A 103 13.11 9.51 -5.43
CA ILE A 103 11.71 9.06 -5.37
C ILE A 103 11.60 7.60 -5.85
N THR A 104 12.25 7.24 -6.94
CA THR A 104 12.25 5.86 -7.47
C THR A 104 12.81 4.86 -6.44
N VAL A 105 13.92 5.21 -5.78
CA VAL A 105 14.49 4.38 -4.71
C VAL A 105 13.56 4.32 -3.50
N ALA A 106 12.88 5.43 -3.15
CA ALA A 106 11.91 5.46 -2.06
C ALA A 106 10.73 4.51 -2.32
N ILE A 107 10.18 4.49 -3.55
CA ILE A 107 9.14 3.55 -3.99
C ILE A 107 9.63 2.10 -3.85
N GLN A 108 10.82 1.79 -4.34
CA GLN A 108 11.40 0.45 -4.29
C GLN A 108 11.60 -0.05 -2.86
N VAL A 109 12.16 0.79 -2.00
CA VAL A 109 12.41 0.47 -0.58
C VAL A 109 11.08 0.35 0.18
N GLY A 110 10.10 1.23 -0.11
CA GLY A 110 8.77 1.22 0.48
C GLY A 110 8.00 -0.05 0.14
N GLY A 111 7.96 -0.44 -1.13
CA GLY A 111 7.33 -1.67 -1.60
C GLY A 111 7.96 -2.92 -0.98
N LEU A 112 9.30 -3.02 -1.00
CA LEU A 112 10.02 -4.12 -0.37
C LEU A 112 9.81 -4.17 1.15
N GLY A 113 9.82 -3.01 1.83
CA GLY A 113 9.63 -2.90 3.28
C GLY A 113 8.32 -3.51 3.75
N ILE A 114 7.23 -3.28 3.01
CA ILE A 114 5.92 -3.85 3.31
C ILE A 114 5.83 -5.35 3.05
N LEU A 115 6.31 -5.79 1.92
CA LEU A 115 6.32 -7.21 1.59
C LEU A 115 7.08 -8.02 2.66
N THR A 116 8.21 -7.47 3.14
CA THR A 116 8.99 -8.10 4.21
C THR A 116 8.30 -8.01 5.57
N ALA A 117 7.75 -6.87 5.95
CA ALA A 117 7.02 -6.70 7.21
C ALA A 117 5.78 -7.61 7.27
N ALA A 118 4.97 -7.66 6.21
CA ALA A 118 3.81 -8.53 6.12
C ALA A 118 4.20 -10.01 6.17
N SER A 119 5.30 -10.40 5.52
CA SER A 119 5.79 -11.77 5.54
C SER A 119 6.31 -12.20 6.92
N LEU A 120 7.02 -11.30 7.61
CA LEU A 120 7.49 -11.53 8.99
C LEU A 120 6.33 -11.66 9.97
N LEU A 121 5.30 -10.80 9.84
CA LEU A 121 4.08 -10.88 10.64
C LEU A 121 3.29 -12.16 10.36
N GLY A 122 3.14 -12.54 9.08
CA GLY A 122 2.52 -13.80 8.69
C GLY A 122 3.23 -15.02 9.30
N MET A 123 4.56 -15.03 9.32
CA MET A 123 5.33 -16.10 9.98
C MET A 123 5.16 -16.08 11.51
N ALA A 124 5.11 -14.93 12.15
CA ALA A 124 4.88 -14.81 13.61
C ALA A 124 3.48 -15.32 13.99
N MET A 125 2.46 -15.02 13.18
CA MET A 125 1.10 -15.55 13.36
C MET A 125 1.02 -17.05 13.09
N SER A 126 1.77 -17.59 12.13
CA SER A 126 1.78 -19.02 11.80
C SER A 126 2.41 -19.91 12.87
N LYS A 127 3.21 -19.35 13.79
CA LYS A 127 3.71 -20.09 14.96
C LYS A 127 2.60 -20.67 15.86
N ARG A 128 1.37 -20.21 15.72
CA ARG A 128 0.17 -20.73 16.40
C ARG A 128 -0.57 -21.82 15.62
N LEU A 129 -0.14 -22.14 14.39
CA LEU A 129 -0.74 -23.20 13.59
C LEU A 129 -0.17 -24.57 14.03
N GLY A 130 -1.03 -25.61 13.99
CA GLY A 130 -0.73 -26.93 14.53
C GLY A 130 0.48 -27.61 13.90
N VAL A 131 1.02 -28.60 14.62
CA VAL A 131 2.24 -29.35 14.31
C VAL A 131 2.27 -29.93 12.87
N ARG A 132 1.13 -30.31 12.33
CA ARG A 132 1.01 -30.89 10.98
C ARG A 132 1.30 -29.90 9.85
N GLN A 133 0.89 -28.63 10.00
CA GLN A 133 1.21 -27.57 9.05
C GLN A 133 2.67 -27.11 9.17
N ARG A 134 3.25 -27.19 10.37
CA ARG A 134 4.69 -26.94 10.61
C ARG A 134 5.57 -27.99 9.93
N LEU A 135 5.16 -29.26 9.96
CA LEU A 135 5.88 -30.36 9.31
C LEU A 135 5.87 -30.23 7.77
N MET A 136 4.72 -29.86 7.17
CA MET A 136 4.65 -29.64 5.72
C MET A 136 5.47 -28.43 5.28
N ALA A 137 5.47 -27.34 6.05
CA ALA A 137 6.32 -26.18 5.77
C ALA A 137 7.82 -26.48 6.03
N ALA A 138 8.14 -27.31 7.00
CA ALA A 138 9.52 -27.73 7.30
C ALA A 138 10.10 -28.69 6.26
N GLN A 139 9.29 -29.58 5.70
CA GLN A 139 9.71 -30.48 4.62
C GLN A 139 9.95 -29.74 3.30
N ALA A 140 9.23 -28.60 3.07
CA ALA A 140 9.43 -27.80 1.88
C ALA A 140 10.69 -26.89 1.92
N THR A 141 11.28 -26.62 3.11
CA THR A 141 12.32 -25.58 3.24
C THR A 141 13.61 -25.99 3.97
N GLY A 142 13.69 -27.15 4.61
CA GLY A 142 14.96 -27.77 5.09
C GLY A 142 15.95 -26.98 5.97
N THR A 143 15.60 -25.80 6.53
CA THR A 143 16.54 -24.89 7.21
C THR A 143 16.05 -24.31 8.54
N SER A 144 17.01 -23.92 9.40
CA SER A 144 16.81 -23.30 10.73
C SER A 144 16.04 -21.97 10.67
N GLN A 145 15.40 -21.54 11.75
CA GLN A 145 14.48 -20.37 11.80
C GLN A 145 15.08 -19.05 11.29
N LEU A 146 16.36 -18.79 11.49
CA LEU A 146 17.07 -17.60 10.99
C LEU A 146 17.33 -17.66 9.48
N GLY A 147 17.59 -18.85 8.93
CA GLY A 147 17.75 -19.08 7.51
C GLY A 147 16.47 -18.90 6.70
N ARG A 148 15.30 -19.06 7.34
CA ARG A 148 13.98 -18.88 6.68
C ARG A 148 13.65 -17.43 6.36
N VAL A 149 14.02 -16.47 7.23
CA VAL A 149 13.78 -15.04 6.98
C VAL A 149 14.62 -14.56 5.78
N GLY A 150 15.90 -14.92 5.75
CA GLY A 150 16.78 -14.55 4.65
C GLY A 150 16.39 -15.18 3.30
N SER A 151 15.93 -16.44 3.29
CA SER A 151 15.46 -17.10 2.08
C SER A 151 14.14 -16.51 1.56
N LEU A 152 13.22 -16.14 2.48
CA LEU A 152 11.98 -15.48 2.12
C LEU A 152 12.23 -14.09 1.54
N LEU A 153 13.07 -13.28 2.20
CA LEU A 153 13.45 -11.95 1.72
C LEU A 153 14.09 -12.03 0.33
N ARG A 154 14.99 -12.99 0.12
CA ARG A 154 15.61 -13.22 -1.19
C ARG A 154 14.55 -13.62 -2.24
N ALA A 155 13.61 -14.50 -1.91
CA ALA A 155 12.54 -14.90 -2.81
C ALA A 155 11.62 -13.72 -3.18
N VAL A 156 11.25 -12.88 -2.21
CA VAL A 156 10.47 -11.64 -2.44
C VAL A 156 11.23 -10.71 -3.37
N LEU A 157 12.49 -10.41 -3.04
CA LEU A 157 13.33 -9.49 -3.81
C LEU A 157 13.56 -9.99 -5.25
N THR A 158 13.87 -11.27 -5.42
CA THR A 158 14.10 -11.83 -6.76
C THR A 158 12.84 -11.84 -7.61
N THR A 159 11.66 -12.14 -7.02
CA THR A 159 10.36 -12.11 -7.73
C THR A 159 10.01 -10.68 -8.14
N MET A 160 10.20 -9.70 -7.25
CA MET A 160 9.96 -8.29 -7.50
C MET A 160 10.83 -7.76 -8.63
N ILE A 161 12.16 -7.92 -8.53
CA ILE A 161 13.09 -7.47 -9.58
C ILE A 161 12.82 -8.20 -10.91
N ALA A 162 12.54 -9.50 -10.89
CA ALA A 162 12.23 -10.24 -12.10
C ALA A 162 10.97 -9.71 -12.80
N ALA A 163 9.92 -9.40 -12.04
CA ALA A 163 8.70 -8.81 -12.57
C ALA A 163 8.95 -7.40 -13.15
N GLU A 164 9.69 -6.56 -12.42
CA GLU A 164 10.05 -5.21 -12.86
C GLU A 164 10.89 -5.24 -14.15
N VAL A 165 11.85 -6.15 -14.25
CA VAL A 165 12.66 -6.34 -15.48
C VAL A 165 11.78 -6.76 -16.65
N VAL A 166 10.81 -7.66 -16.44
CA VAL A 166 9.88 -8.07 -17.49
C VAL A 166 9.01 -6.89 -17.94
N VAL A 167 8.46 -6.12 -17.00
CA VAL A 167 7.63 -4.94 -17.32
C VAL A 167 8.46 -3.89 -18.07
N ALA A 168 9.68 -3.58 -17.61
CA ALA A 168 10.57 -2.65 -18.29
C ALA A 168 10.92 -3.13 -19.72
N ALA A 169 11.19 -4.41 -19.90
CA ALA A 169 11.46 -4.99 -21.22
C ALA A 169 10.25 -4.94 -22.17
N LEU A 170 9.01 -4.98 -21.65
CA LEU A 170 7.80 -4.82 -22.45
C LEU A 170 7.50 -3.36 -22.79
N LEU A 171 7.87 -2.40 -21.92
CA LEU A 171 7.67 -0.97 -22.14
C LEU A 171 8.73 -0.35 -23.06
N LEU A 172 9.99 -0.77 -22.92
CA LEU A 172 11.12 -0.17 -23.64
C LEU A 172 10.94 -0.08 -25.17
N PRO A 173 10.54 -1.15 -25.90
CA PRO A 173 10.32 -1.07 -27.34
C PRO A 173 9.23 -0.05 -27.72
N ARG A 174 8.23 0.12 -26.84
CA ARG A 174 7.12 1.02 -27.09
C ARG A 174 7.52 2.48 -26.91
N PHE A 175 8.28 2.82 -25.86
CA PHE A 175 8.84 4.17 -25.68
C PHE A 175 9.79 4.55 -26.82
N LEU A 176 10.65 3.63 -27.27
CA LEU A 176 11.49 3.85 -28.47
C LEU A 176 10.65 4.09 -29.72
N ALA A 177 9.55 3.34 -29.91
CA ALA A 177 8.65 3.52 -31.05
C ALA A 177 7.86 4.86 -31.00
N ARG A 178 7.71 5.47 -29.83
CA ARG A 178 7.13 6.82 -29.64
C ARG A 178 8.14 7.93 -29.95
N GLY A 179 9.38 7.60 -30.26
CA GLY A 179 10.42 8.56 -30.67
C GLY A 179 11.28 9.08 -29.52
N GLU A 180 11.19 8.50 -28.33
CA GLU A 180 12.06 8.87 -27.21
C GLU A 180 13.52 8.45 -27.48
N GLY A 181 14.46 9.23 -26.95
CA GLY A 181 15.88 8.88 -26.97
C GLY A 181 16.15 7.59 -26.21
N SER A 182 17.14 6.79 -26.62
CA SER A 182 17.42 5.48 -26.00
C SER A 182 17.65 5.53 -24.47
N GLY A 183 18.27 6.59 -23.97
CA GLY A 183 18.50 6.80 -22.55
C GLY A 183 17.21 7.14 -21.79
N GLU A 184 16.38 8.02 -22.35
CA GLU A 184 15.08 8.42 -21.80
C GLU A 184 14.11 7.25 -21.80
N ALA A 185 13.98 6.54 -22.94
CA ALA A 185 13.14 5.36 -23.05
C ALA A 185 13.51 4.28 -22.03
N LEU A 186 14.79 4.06 -21.78
CA LEU A 186 15.25 3.13 -20.74
C LEU A 186 14.87 3.62 -19.34
N TRP A 187 15.09 4.90 -19.04
CA TRP A 187 14.74 5.51 -17.76
C TRP A 187 13.24 5.42 -17.51
N HIS A 188 12.41 5.83 -18.48
CA HIS A 188 10.96 5.76 -18.38
C HIS A 188 10.47 4.32 -18.20
N SER A 189 11.03 3.36 -18.94
CA SER A 189 10.67 1.95 -18.81
C SER A 189 10.96 1.41 -17.42
N VAL A 190 12.11 1.73 -16.84
CA VAL A 190 12.49 1.30 -15.48
C VAL A 190 11.62 2.00 -14.43
N PHE A 191 11.41 3.31 -14.57
CA PHE A 191 10.58 4.06 -13.63
C PHE A 191 9.14 3.52 -13.59
N TYR A 192 8.49 3.38 -14.76
CA TYR A 192 7.12 2.86 -14.82
C TYR A 192 7.01 1.38 -14.42
N ALA A 193 8.04 0.58 -14.65
CA ALA A 193 8.08 -0.79 -14.15
C ALA A 193 8.08 -0.83 -12.61
N ILE A 194 8.92 -0.01 -11.98
CA ILE A 194 9.00 0.12 -10.52
C ILE A 194 7.70 0.71 -9.97
N SER A 195 7.23 1.82 -10.55
CA SER A 195 6.01 2.51 -10.10
C SER A 195 4.77 1.61 -10.20
N SER A 196 4.60 0.89 -11.32
CA SER A 196 3.42 0.04 -11.53
C SER A 196 3.45 -1.25 -10.71
N PHE A 197 4.58 -1.97 -10.66
CA PHE A 197 4.66 -3.23 -9.92
C PHE A 197 4.53 -3.01 -8.40
N ASN A 198 5.07 -1.91 -7.89
CA ASN A 198 4.90 -1.52 -6.50
C ASN A 198 3.55 -0.86 -6.21
N ASN A 199 2.70 -0.65 -7.21
CA ASN A 199 1.42 0.04 -7.04
C ASN A 199 1.59 1.49 -6.55
N ALA A 200 2.60 2.21 -7.06
CA ALA A 200 2.94 3.55 -6.59
C ALA A 200 2.21 4.67 -7.33
N GLY A 201 1.80 4.46 -8.59
CA GLY A 201 1.01 5.44 -9.34
C GLY A 201 1.71 6.72 -9.78
N PHE A 202 3.00 6.89 -9.45
CA PHE A 202 3.75 8.06 -9.89
C PHE A 202 3.98 8.07 -11.40
N THR A 203 3.82 9.24 -11.99
CA THR A 203 4.05 9.50 -13.42
C THR A 203 5.12 10.57 -13.59
N ILE A 204 5.91 10.44 -14.67
CA ILE A 204 7.00 11.37 -15.02
C ILE A 204 6.82 12.01 -16.39
N HIS A 205 5.69 11.78 -17.03
CA HIS A 205 5.33 12.46 -18.28
C HIS A 205 4.39 13.63 -18.01
N ASP A 206 4.48 14.64 -18.85
CA ASP A 206 3.55 15.77 -18.85
C ASP A 206 2.13 15.27 -19.10
N GLY A 207 1.17 15.75 -18.30
CA GLY A 207 -0.20 15.24 -18.32
C GLY A 207 -0.38 13.89 -17.61
N GLY A 208 0.64 13.37 -16.92
CA GLY A 208 0.53 12.16 -16.11
C GLY A 208 0.20 10.91 -16.93
N GLY A 209 -0.75 10.12 -16.48
CA GLY A 209 -1.20 8.92 -17.19
C GLY A 209 -1.98 9.20 -18.48
N ALA A 210 -2.53 10.41 -18.64
CA ALA A 210 -3.23 10.83 -19.86
C ALA A 210 -2.30 10.83 -21.10
N ALA A 211 -0.98 10.99 -20.89
CA ALA A 211 0.02 10.88 -21.95
C ALA A 211 0.01 9.52 -22.66
N PHE A 212 -0.60 8.49 -22.07
CA PHE A 212 -0.68 7.13 -22.61
C PHE A 212 -2.09 6.70 -22.99
N ALA A 213 -3.09 7.61 -22.94
CA ALA A 213 -4.48 7.28 -23.22
C ALA A 213 -4.66 6.61 -24.61
N ASP A 214 -3.87 7.03 -25.59
CA ASP A 214 -3.90 6.50 -26.95
C ASP A 214 -3.05 5.24 -27.18
N ASP A 215 -2.47 4.68 -26.11
CA ASP A 215 -1.55 3.55 -26.21
C ASP A 215 -2.03 2.31 -25.42
N PRO A 216 -2.87 1.47 -26.03
CA PRO A 216 -3.41 0.28 -25.36
C PRO A 216 -2.33 -0.69 -24.87
N TRP A 217 -1.14 -0.71 -25.51
CA TRP A 217 -0.04 -1.57 -25.07
C TRP A 217 0.53 -1.12 -23.72
N ILE A 218 0.86 0.16 -23.59
CA ILE A 218 1.35 0.72 -22.32
C ILE A 218 0.30 0.51 -21.23
N LEU A 219 -0.97 0.84 -21.50
CA LEU A 219 -2.06 0.67 -20.54
C LEU A 219 -2.21 -0.79 -20.09
N ALA A 220 -2.16 -1.75 -21.03
CA ALA A 220 -2.27 -3.17 -20.72
C ALA A 220 -1.09 -3.68 -19.87
N VAL A 221 0.13 -3.26 -20.18
CA VAL A 221 1.33 -3.63 -19.44
C VAL A 221 1.28 -3.06 -18.00
N LEU A 222 0.93 -1.77 -17.86
CA LEU A 222 0.79 -1.12 -16.54
C LEU A 222 -0.33 -1.76 -15.73
N ALA A 223 -1.52 -1.98 -16.32
CA ALA A 223 -2.64 -2.61 -15.63
C ALA A 223 -2.32 -4.03 -15.15
N THR A 224 -1.64 -4.82 -15.99
CA THR A 224 -1.21 -6.16 -15.62
C THR A 224 -0.19 -6.12 -14.48
N SER A 225 0.78 -5.21 -14.55
CA SER A 225 1.80 -5.01 -13.52
C SER A 225 1.18 -4.67 -12.17
N VAL A 226 0.30 -3.64 -12.14
CA VAL A 226 -0.45 -3.22 -10.95
C VAL A 226 -1.30 -4.35 -10.39
N PHE A 227 -2.03 -5.07 -11.25
CA PHE A 227 -2.88 -6.18 -10.82
C PHE A 227 -2.06 -7.29 -10.16
N VAL A 228 -0.94 -7.70 -10.77
CA VAL A 228 -0.04 -8.72 -10.22
C VAL A 228 0.58 -8.26 -8.90
N GLY A 229 1.11 -7.03 -8.82
CA GLY A 229 1.65 -6.44 -7.60
C GLY A 229 0.62 -6.40 -6.46
N SER A 230 -0.64 -6.11 -6.79
CA SER A 230 -1.75 -6.04 -5.83
C SER A 230 -2.20 -7.38 -5.26
N LEU A 231 -1.89 -8.52 -5.91
CA LEU A 231 -2.28 -9.85 -5.41
C LEU A 231 -1.53 -10.25 -4.13
N GLY A 232 -0.29 -9.79 -3.99
CA GLY A 232 0.58 -10.10 -2.87
C GLY A 232 1.49 -11.31 -3.10
N PHE A 233 2.69 -11.21 -2.51
CA PHE A 233 3.73 -12.23 -2.66
C PHE A 233 3.27 -13.65 -2.29
N PRO A 234 2.52 -13.89 -1.17
CA PRO A 234 2.07 -15.25 -0.83
C PRO A 234 1.21 -15.87 -1.92
N VAL A 235 0.35 -15.07 -2.56
CA VAL A 235 -0.53 -15.54 -3.65
C VAL A 235 0.28 -15.82 -4.91
N ILE A 236 1.16 -14.90 -5.31
CA ILE A 236 2.06 -15.07 -6.46
C ILE A 236 2.91 -16.34 -6.28
N PHE A 237 3.45 -16.57 -5.08
CA PHE A 237 4.26 -17.74 -4.77
C PHE A 237 3.48 -19.04 -4.88
N VAL A 238 2.27 -19.11 -4.32
CA VAL A 238 1.39 -20.30 -4.43
C VAL A 238 1.00 -20.54 -5.89
N MET A 239 0.67 -19.50 -6.64
CA MET A 239 0.33 -19.60 -8.05
C MET A 239 1.51 -20.08 -8.90
N SER A 240 2.72 -19.59 -8.65
CA SER A 240 3.92 -19.98 -9.41
C SER A 240 4.28 -21.45 -9.22
N ILE A 241 4.13 -21.99 -8.00
CA ILE A 241 4.42 -23.41 -7.71
C ILE A 241 3.31 -24.33 -8.22
N PHE A 242 2.03 -23.95 -8.01
CA PHE A 242 0.88 -24.79 -8.28
C PHE A 242 0.04 -24.30 -9.47
N TRP A 243 0.66 -23.69 -10.48
CA TRP A 243 -0.05 -23.09 -11.62
C TRP A 243 -0.91 -24.08 -12.40
N ARG A 244 -0.48 -25.36 -12.49
CA ARG A 244 -1.24 -26.44 -13.13
C ARG A 244 -2.29 -27.10 -12.25
N SER A 245 -2.32 -26.80 -10.95
CA SER A 245 -3.20 -27.44 -9.98
C SER A 245 -3.93 -26.44 -9.09
N PRO A 246 -4.88 -25.61 -9.63
CA PRO A 246 -5.59 -24.58 -8.86
C PRO A 246 -6.38 -25.13 -7.66
N ARG A 247 -6.73 -26.44 -7.71
CA ARG A 247 -7.40 -27.11 -6.58
C ARG A 247 -6.54 -27.18 -5.34
N SER A 248 -5.21 -27.20 -5.49
CA SER A 248 -4.21 -27.28 -4.41
C SER A 248 -3.94 -25.92 -3.75
N TRP A 249 -4.44 -24.81 -4.31
CA TRP A 249 -4.28 -23.48 -3.73
C TRP A 249 -4.94 -23.43 -2.36
N ASP A 250 -4.32 -22.69 -1.45
CA ASP A 250 -4.88 -22.44 -0.14
C ASP A 250 -6.12 -21.51 -0.21
N LEU A 251 -6.85 -21.42 0.90
CA LEU A 251 -8.06 -20.60 0.98
C LEU A 251 -7.73 -19.11 0.74
N HIS A 252 -6.56 -18.65 1.23
CA HIS A 252 -6.14 -17.27 1.09
C HIS A 252 -5.93 -16.88 -0.37
N ALA A 253 -5.19 -17.69 -1.15
CA ALA A 253 -4.96 -17.43 -2.57
C ALA A 253 -6.27 -17.45 -3.38
N LYS A 254 -7.16 -18.41 -3.09
CA LYS A 254 -8.47 -18.51 -3.78
C LYS A 254 -9.34 -17.29 -3.49
N LEU A 255 -9.48 -16.89 -2.23
CA LEU A 255 -10.27 -15.72 -1.85
C LEU A 255 -9.67 -14.43 -2.43
N THR A 256 -8.35 -14.26 -2.35
CA THR A 256 -7.69 -13.05 -2.89
C THR A 256 -7.93 -12.94 -4.39
N LEU A 257 -7.65 -14.00 -5.16
CA LEU A 257 -7.78 -13.93 -6.61
C LEU A 257 -9.24 -13.77 -7.04
N SER A 258 -10.16 -14.60 -6.50
CA SER A 258 -11.57 -14.53 -6.89
C SER A 258 -12.21 -13.18 -6.57
N THR A 259 -11.93 -12.64 -5.39
CA THR A 259 -12.47 -11.32 -5.00
C THR A 259 -11.81 -10.19 -5.80
N SER A 260 -10.49 -10.27 -6.07
CA SER A 260 -9.81 -9.28 -6.91
C SER A 260 -10.39 -9.23 -8.32
N VAL A 261 -10.57 -10.38 -8.95
CA VAL A 261 -11.18 -10.47 -10.29
C VAL A 261 -12.63 -9.98 -10.28
N LEU A 262 -13.41 -10.36 -9.26
CA LEU A 262 -14.81 -9.92 -9.12
C LEU A 262 -14.91 -8.38 -9.02
N LEU A 263 -14.05 -7.75 -8.21
CA LEU A 263 -14.04 -6.30 -8.04
C LEU A 263 -13.57 -5.57 -9.30
N VAL A 264 -12.55 -6.09 -9.99
CA VAL A 264 -12.10 -5.51 -11.27
C VAL A 264 -13.18 -5.61 -12.34
N LEU A 265 -13.79 -6.76 -12.52
CA LEU A 265 -14.84 -6.94 -13.53
C LEU A 265 -16.12 -6.16 -13.17
N GLY A 266 -16.51 -6.17 -11.90
CA GLY A 266 -17.66 -5.41 -11.42
C GLY A 266 -17.44 -3.89 -11.57
N GLY A 267 -16.28 -3.39 -11.16
CA GLY A 267 -15.88 -2.00 -11.35
C GLY A 267 -15.82 -1.59 -12.81
N TRP A 268 -15.23 -2.44 -13.66
CA TRP A 268 -15.21 -2.21 -15.10
C TRP A 268 -16.59 -2.05 -15.73
N ILE A 269 -17.50 -3.00 -15.44
CA ILE A 269 -18.87 -2.97 -15.99
C ILE A 269 -19.61 -1.73 -15.50
N LEU A 270 -19.50 -1.39 -14.21
CA LEU A 270 -20.19 -0.22 -13.64
C LEU A 270 -19.62 1.10 -14.19
N LEU A 271 -18.28 1.23 -14.32
CA LEU A 271 -17.66 2.39 -14.95
C LEU A 271 -18.11 2.55 -16.41
N LEU A 272 -18.15 1.45 -17.17
CA LEU A 272 -18.71 1.48 -18.53
C LEU A 272 -20.14 2.03 -18.57
N VAL A 273 -20.98 1.57 -17.65
CA VAL A 273 -22.39 2.00 -17.62
C VAL A 273 -22.51 3.48 -17.22
N PHE A 274 -21.73 3.94 -16.23
CA PHE A 274 -21.85 5.30 -15.70
C PHE A 274 -21.19 6.34 -16.60
N GLU A 275 -20.10 5.97 -17.30
CA GLU A 275 -19.30 6.89 -18.13
C GLU A 275 -19.61 6.81 -19.64
N ALA A 276 -20.39 5.85 -20.10
CA ALA A 276 -20.70 5.66 -21.52
C ALA A 276 -21.36 6.91 -22.18
N ALA A 277 -22.08 7.73 -21.40
CA ALA A 277 -22.73 8.94 -21.86
C ALA A 277 -22.02 10.23 -21.40
N ASN A 278 -20.90 10.13 -20.70
CA ASN A 278 -20.15 11.30 -20.22
C ASN A 278 -19.18 11.83 -21.29
N PRO A 279 -19.48 12.96 -21.93
CA PRO A 279 -18.66 13.50 -23.01
C PRO A 279 -17.32 14.06 -22.54
N ALA A 280 -17.20 14.41 -21.26
CA ALA A 280 -15.97 14.98 -20.70
C ALA A 280 -14.87 13.91 -20.52
N THR A 281 -15.27 12.64 -20.38
CA THR A 281 -14.32 11.55 -20.12
C THR A 281 -14.31 10.50 -21.23
N LEU A 282 -15.23 9.55 -21.23
CA LEU A 282 -15.20 8.37 -22.09
C LEU A 282 -16.28 8.34 -23.19
N GLY A 283 -17.31 9.20 -23.11
CA GLY A 283 -18.52 9.10 -23.93
C GLY A 283 -18.37 9.37 -25.43
N PHE A 284 -17.31 10.05 -25.87
CA PHE A 284 -17.06 10.33 -27.29
C PHE A 284 -15.96 9.47 -27.94
N ARG A 285 -15.37 8.55 -27.17
CA ARG A 285 -14.35 7.64 -27.66
C ARG A 285 -14.98 6.41 -28.31
N GLY A 286 -14.23 5.71 -29.14
CA GLY A 286 -14.70 4.45 -29.72
C GLY A 286 -14.99 3.41 -28.64
N TRP A 287 -15.96 2.49 -28.88
CA TRP A 287 -16.35 1.46 -27.92
C TRP A 287 -15.17 0.67 -27.33
N PHE A 288 -14.17 0.34 -28.14
CA PHE A 288 -12.99 -0.39 -27.68
C PHE A 288 -12.11 0.44 -26.75
N ASP A 289 -11.95 1.73 -27.04
CA ASP A 289 -11.15 2.66 -26.23
C ASP A 289 -11.85 2.90 -24.88
N THR A 290 -13.16 3.19 -24.91
CA THR A 290 -13.97 3.33 -23.70
C THR A 290 -13.91 2.08 -22.81
N ALA A 291 -14.02 0.89 -23.43
CA ALA A 291 -13.95 -0.38 -22.67
C ALA A 291 -12.54 -0.61 -22.09
N GLY A 292 -11.49 -0.31 -22.85
CA GLY A 292 -10.11 -0.44 -22.41
C GLY A 292 -9.76 0.50 -21.25
N GLU A 293 -10.12 1.78 -21.38
CA GLU A 293 -9.87 2.80 -20.35
C GLU A 293 -10.68 2.57 -19.08
N SER A 294 -11.96 2.18 -19.20
CA SER A 294 -12.77 1.80 -18.04
C SER A 294 -12.19 0.60 -17.30
N LEU A 295 -11.65 -0.41 -18.03
CA LEU A 295 -10.96 -1.54 -17.42
C LEU A 295 -9.68 -1.08 -16.73
N PHE A 296 -8.90 -0.22 -17.38
CA PHE A 296 -7.69 0.37 -16.82
C PHE A 296 -8.01 1.10 -15.52
N LEU A 297 -8.98 2.01 -15.52
CA LEU A 297 -9.39 2.78 -14.35
C LEU A 297 -9.90 1.86 -13.22
N SER A 298 -10.65 0.81 -13.55
CA SER A 298 -11.09 -0.20 -12.56
C SER A 298 -9.94 -0.96 -11.91
N VAL A 299 -8.86 -1.24 -12.65
CA VAL A 299 -7.65 -1.84 -12.07
C VAL A 299 -6.91 -0.81 -11.22
N MET A 300 -6.76 0.43 -11.72
CA MET A 300 -5.99 1.48 -11.06
C MET A 300 -6.64 1.97 -9.75
N SER A 301 -7.96 2.02 -9.68
CA SER A 301 -8.69 2.37 -8.44
C SER A 301 -8.41 1.43 -7.27
N ARG A 302 -7.83 0.26 -7.53
CA ARG A 302 -7.46 -0.70 -6.50
C ARG A 302 -5.99 -0.59 -6.10
N SER A 303 -5.55 0.63 -5.76
CA SER A 303 -4.19 0.96 -5.33
C SER A 303 -3.16 0.99 -6.47
N GLY A 304 -3.56 1.41 -7.67
CA GLY A 304 -2.65 1.57 -8.82
C GLY A 304 -2.26 3.02 -9.12
N GLY A 305 -3.18 3.95 -8.89
CA GLY A 305 -2.97 5.41 -8.90
C GLY A 305 -2.82 6.06 -10.27
N PHE A 306 -2.65 5.32 -11.35
CA PHE A 306 -2.59 5.93 -12.69
C PHE A 306 -3.98 6.25 -13.22
N SER A 307 -4.16 7.43 -13.81
CA SER A 307 -5.37 7.81 -14.53
C SER A 307 -5.05 8.33 -15.92
N THR A 308 -5.87 7.92 -16.91
CA THR A 308 -5.83 8.41 -18.28
C THR A 308 -6.87 9.50 -18.53
N VAL A 309 -7.76 9.73 -17.58
CA VAL A 309 -8.83 10.73 -17.63
C VAL A 309 -8.73 11.62 -16.39
N ASP A 310 -9.28 12.83 -16.48
CA ASP A 310 -9.44 13.69 -15.32
C ASP A 310 -10.51 13.09 -14.41
N ILE A 311 -10.11 12.75 -13.17
CA ILE A 311 -11.01 12.15 -12.17
C ILE A 311 -12.11 13.13 -11.76
N ALA A 312 -11.82 14.44 -11.75
CA ALA A 312 -12.78 15.46 -11.38
C ALA A 312 -13.92 15.60 -12.42
N GLU A 313 -13.70 15.20 -13.67
CA GLU A 313 -14.70 15.22 -14.74
C GLU A 313 -15.55 13.94 -14.80
N LEU A 314 -15.29 12.95 -13.96
CA LEU A 314 -16.14 11.76 -13.87
C LEU A 314 -17.49 12.06 -13.26
N SER A 315 -18.50 11.27 -13.63
CA SER A 315 -19.83 11.36 -13.04
C SER A 315 -19.78 11.07 -11.53
N ASP A 316 -20.71 11.66 -10.75
CA ASP A 316 -20.80 11.44 -9.31
C ASP A 316 -20.92 9.95 -8.94
N SER A 317 -21.65 9.19 -9.78
CA SER A 317 -21.79 7.73 -9.60
C SER A 317 -20.45 7.01 -9.74
N SER A 318 -19.63 7.43 -10.70
CA SER A 318 -18.28 6.87 -10.91
C SER A 318 -17.34 7.25 -9.77
N ARG A 319 -17.39 8.48 -9.28
CA ARG A 319 -16.59 8.94 -8.13
C ARG A 319 -16.88 8.11 -6.87
N VAL A 320 -18.17 7.93 -6.53
CA VAL A 320 -18.57 7.07 -5.40
C VAL A 320 -18.16 5.62 -5.61
N LEU A 321 -18.27 5.09 -6.83
CA LEU A 321 -17.79 3.74 -7.14
C LEU A 321 -16.27 3.62 -6.93
N LEU A 322 -15.49 4.61 -7.38
CA LEU A 322 -14.05 4.64 -7.19
C LEU A 322 -13.68 4.69 -5.69
N ASP A 323 -14.39 5.48 -4.88
CA ASP A 323 -14.21 5.51 -3.42
C ASP A 323 -14.39 4.13 -2.81
N MET A 324 -15.44 3.42 -3.21
CA MET A 324 -15.69 2.04 -2.73
C MET A 324 -14.58 1.08 -3.16
N LEU A 325 -14.10 1.18 -4.41
CA LEU A 325 -13.04 0.32 -4.94
C LEU A 325 -11.69 0.65 -4.30
N MET A 326 -11.36 1.93 -4.10
CA MET A 326 -10.13 2.36 -3.43
C MET A 326 -10.09 1.92 -1.96
N PHE A 327 -11.20 2.06 -1.23
CA PHE A 327 -11.30 1.65 0.16
C PHE A 327 -10.98 0.17 0.36
N VAL A 328 -11.29 -0.67 -0.66
CA VAL A 328 -10.93 -2.09 -0.70
C VAL A 328 -9.71 -2.28 -1.61
N GLY A 329 -8.53 -2.12 -1.05
CA GLY A 329 -7.25 -2.25 -1.76
C GLY A 329 -6.94 -3.67 -2.23
N GLY A 330 -5.66 -4.06 -2.20
CA GLY A 330 -5.22 -5.37 -2.69
C GLY A 330 -5.23 -6.50 -1.68
N GLY A 331 -4.53 -7.59 -2.03
CA GLY A 331 -4.36 -8.78 -1.19
C GLY A 331 -3.48 -8.54 0.04
N SER A 332 -3.60 -9.41 1.02
CA SER A 332 -2.73 -9.37 2.20
C SER A 332 -1.30 -9.75 1.80
N GLY A 333 -0.32 -8.97 2.25
CA GLY A 333 1.07 -9.15 1.86
C GLY A 333 1.38 -8.67 0.44
N SER A 334 0.58 -7.72 -0.09
CA SER A 334 0.83 -7.02 -1.35
C SER A 334 1.43 -5.64 -1.13
N THR A 335 1.83 -5.02 -2.21
CA THR A 335 2.24 -3.62 -2.26
C THR A 335 1.07 -2.66 -2.11
N ALA A 336 -0.17 -3.07 -2.34
CA ALA A 336 -1.39 -2.27 -2.18
C ALA A 336 -1.72 -1.98 -0.71
N GLY A 337 -2.27 -0.80 -0.42
CA GLY A 337 -2.74 -0.38 0.90
C GLY A 337 -4.22 -0.68 1.18
N GLY A 338 -4.85 0.11 2.03
CA GLY A 338 -6.28 0.01 2.35
C GLY A 338 -6.71 -1.27 3.06
N ILE A 339 -8.03 -1.47 3.14
CA ILE A 339 -8.63 -2.69 3.65
C ILE A 339 -8.41 -3.82 2.65
N LYS A 340 -7.98 -4.99 3.12
CA LYS A 340 -7.62 -6.09 2.22
C LYS A 340 -8.84 -6.77 1.62
N VAL A 341 -8.70 -7.20 0.35
CA VAL A 341 -9.78 -7.94 -0.36
C VAL A 341 -10.25 -9.18 0.40
N THR A 342 -9.35 -9.82 1.16
CA THR A 342 -9.71 -10.96 2.01
C THR A 342 -10.62 -10.56 3.18
N THR A 343 -10.47 -9.33 3.70
CA THR A 343 -11.36 -8.77 4.74
C THR A 343 -12.77 -8.61 4.18
N LEU A 344 -12.90 -7.97 3.00
CA LEU A 344 -14.19 -7.83 2.32
C LEU A 344 -14.81 -9.19 2.00
N ALA A 345 -14.01 -10.13 1.45
CA ALA A 345 -14.49 -11.47 1.12
C ALA A 345 -15.04 -12.21 2.34
N VAL A 346 -14.32 -12.15 3.48
CA VAL A 346 -14.77 -12.80 4.73
C VAL A 346 -16.06 -12.18 5.24
N LEU A 347 -16.18 -10.85 5.21
CA LEU A 347 -17.40 -10.14 5.64
C LEU A 347 -18.58 -10.43 4.72
N GLY A 348 -18.39 -10.40 3.40
CA GLY A 348 -19.44 -10.72 2.43
C GLY A 348 -19.92 -12.17 2.56
N LEU A 349 -19.00 -13.12 2.76
CA LEU A 349 -19.34 -14.53 2.99
C LEU A 349 -20.05 -14.73 4.34
N ALA A 350 -19.67 -13.99 5.38
CA ALA A 350 -20.34 -14.06 6.68
C ALA A 350 -21.78 -13.49 6.58
N ALA A 351 -21.96 -12.36 5.93
CA ALA A 351 -23.29 -11.79 5.68
C ALA A 351 -24.18 -12.72 4.85
N LEU A 352 -23.61 -13.35 3.82
CA LEU A 352 -24.32 -14.31 2.99
C LEU A 352 -24.69 -15.60 3.75
N ALA A 353 -23.80 -16.08 4.65
CA ALA A 353 -24.08 -17.23 5.50
C ALA A 353 -25.22 -16.93 6.47
N GLU A 354 -25.22 -15.74 7.09
CA GLU A 354 -26.28 -15.26 8.00
C GLU A 354 -27.61 -15.14 7.25
N ALA A 355 -27.61 -14.51 6.06
CA ALA A 355 -28.82 -14.37 5.23
C ALA A 355 -29.41 -15.72 4.78
N ARG A 356 -28.60 -16.78 4.73
CA ARG A 356 -29.02 -18.15 4.42
C ARG A 356 -29.32 -19.00 5.65
N GLY A 357 -29.23 -18.45 6.86
CA GLY A 357 -29.43 -19.20 8.12
C GLY A 357 -28.38 -20.28 8.37
N LEU A 358 -27.18 -20.15 7.82
CA LEU A 358 -26.10 -21.11 8.00
C LEU A 358 -25.33 -20.84 9.29
N VAL A 359 -25.09 -21.87 10.09
CA VAL A 359 -24.32 -21.77 11.36
C VAL A 359 -22.87 -21.44 11.10
N ASP A 360 -22.30 -21.90 10.00
CA ASP A 360 -20.88 -21.76 9.69
C ASP A 360 -20.67 -20.98 8.39
N THR A 361 -19.75 -20.02 8.43
CA THR A 361 -19.25 -19.36 7.22
C THR A 361 -18.25 -20.25 6.52
N THR A 362 -18.55 -20.66 5.29
CA THR A 362 -17.70 -21.58 4.50
C THR A 362 -17.36 -20.99 3.15
N ALA A 363 -16.14 -21.29 2.66
CA ALA A 363 -15.69 -20.96 1.31
C ALA A 363 -14.78 -22.06 0.78
N PHE A 364 -14.94 -22.46 -0.48
CA PHE A 364 -14.10 -23.48 -1.15
C PHE A 364 -13.95 -24.77 -0.32
N ASN A 365 -15.02 -25.26 0.28
CA ASN A 365 -15.08 -26.44 1.16
C ASN A 365 -14.23 -26.30 2.43
N ARG A 366 -14.01 -25.07 2.91
CA ARG A 366 -13.30 -24.80 4.17
C ARG A 366 -14.13 -23.86 5.03
N ARG A 367 -14.09 -24.08 6.35
CA ARG A 367 -14.74 -23.24 7.37
C ARG A 367 -13.84 -22.07 7.73
N ILE A 368 -14.41 -20.86 7.77
CA ILE A 368 -13.75 -19.64 8.26
C ILE A 368 -13.96 -19.54 9.77
N ALA A 369 -12.88 -19.33 10.51
CA ALA A 369 -12.96 -19.24 11.96
C ALA A 369 -13.72 -17.96 12.40
N PRO A 370 -14.60 -18.03 13.42
CA PRO A 370 -15.32 -16.84 13.94
C PRO A 370 -14.40 -15.72 14.43
N SER A 371 -13.19 -16.06 14.89
CA SER A 371 -12.17 -15.07 15.24
C SER A 371 -11.71 -14.25 14.05
N THR A 372 -11.64 -14.84 12.86
CA THR A 372 -11.28 -14.14 11.61
C THR A 372 -12.37 -13.15 11.20
N ILE A 373 -13.65 -13.52 11.36
CA ILE A 373 -14.78 -12.63 11.09
C ILE A 373 -14.77 -11.44 12.03
N ARG A 374 -14.60 -11.65 13.35
CA ARG A 374 -14.49 -10.55 14.33
C ARG A 374 -13.31 -9.61 14.01
N LEU A 375 -12.17 -10.16 13.61
CA LEU A 375 -11.02 -9.37 13.18
C LEU A 375 -11.37 -8.54 11.94
N ALA A 376 -12.03 -9.11 10.95
CA ALA A 376 -12.45 -8.43 9.73
C ALA A 376 -13.39 -7.26 10.02
N VAL A 377 -14.39 -7.45 10.92
CA VAL A 377 -15.27 -6.37 11.39
C VAL A 377 -14.50 -5.25 12.07
N SER A 378 -13.55 -5.62 12.97
CA SER A 378 -12.74 -4.61 13.67
C SER A 378 -11.87 -3.78 12.72
N VAL A 379 -11.30 -4.41 11.70
CA VAL A 379 -10.48 -3.72 10.67
C VAL A 379 -11.36 -2.79 9.83
N LEU A 380 -12.54 -3.24 9.41
CA LEU A 380 -13.48 -2.41 8.64
C LEU A 380 -13.93 -1.16 9.42
N LEU A 381 -14.38 -1.35 10.67
CA LEU A 381 -14.83 -0.26 11.53
C LEU A 381 -13.71 0.75 11.82
N ALA A 382 -12.51 0.27 12.10
CA ALA A 382 -11.37 1.15 12.32
C ALA A 382 -11.01 1.94 11.05
N GLY A 383 -10.99 1.30 9.88
CA GLY A 383 -10.75 1.97 8.60
C GLY A 383 -11.78 3.04 8.30
N ALA A 384 -13.07 2.72 8.42
CA ALA A 384 -14.16 3.68 8.24
C ALA A 384 -14.07 4.86 9.23
N THR A 385 -13.73 4.59 10.49
CA THR A 385 -13.53 5.65 11.50
C THR A 385 -12.36 6.57 11.15
N ILE A 386 -11.24 6.01 10.68
CA ILE A 386 -10.06 6.79 10.27
C ILE A 386 -10.41 7.69 9.09
N VAL A 387 -11.09 7.15 8.07
CA VAL A 387 -11.54 7.93 6.90
C VAL A 387 -12.49 9.05 7.34
N ALA A 388 -13.49 8.76 8.18
CA ALA A 388 -14.43 9.77 8.66
C ALA A 388 -13.72 10.90 9.45
N ILE A 389 -12.81 10.55 10.36
CA ILE A 389 -12.01 11.54 11.12
C ILE A 389 -11.09 12.31 10.17
N GLY A 390 -10.40 11.61 9.25
CA GLY A 390 -9.52 12.25 8.28
C GLY A 390 -10.23 13.26 7.40
N THR A 391 -11.43 12.93 6.91
CA THR A 391 -12.26 13.85 6.13
C THR A 391 -12.65 15.08 6.95
N MET A 392 -13.12 14.91 8.20
CA MET A 392 -13.43 16.03 9.08
C MET A 392 -12.23 16.93 9.34
N VAL A 393 -11.04 16.35 9.55
CA VAL A 393 -9.81 17.12 9.77
C VAL A 393 -9.39 17.85 8.49
N LEU A 394 -9.44 17.19 7.32
CA LEU A 394 -9.09 17.82 6.05
C LEU A 394 -10.00 19.00 5.74
N LEU A 395 -11.32 18.85 5.89
CA LEU A 395 -12.31 19.92 5.73
C LEU A 395 -12.11 21.09 6.71
N ALA A 396 -11.54 20.83 7.89
CA ALA A 396 -11.27 21.88 8.86
C ALA A 396 -10.01 22.74 8.51
N VAL A 397 -9.12 22.23 7.65
CA VAL A 397 -7.87 22.89 7.27
C VAL A 397 -7.83 23.30 5.79
N THR A 398 -8.86 22.94 5.01
CA THR A 398 -9.02 23.29 3.60
C THR A 398 -10.45 23.78 3.33
N ASP A 399 -10.65 24.56 2.27
CA ASP A 399 -11.97 25.03 1.83
C ASP A 399 -12.54 24.15 0.68
N GLU A 400 -12.20 22.85 0.67
CA GLU A 400 -12.61 21.93 -0.39
C GLU A 400 -14.03 21.38 -0.15
N PRO A 401 -14.78 21.02 -1.21
CA PRO A 401 -16.08 20.34 -1.09
C PRO A 401 -15.94 18.98 -0.39
N LEU A 402 -17.05 18.52 0.23
CA LEU A 402 -17.05 17.27 0.99
C LEU A 402 -16.69 16.04 0.13
N ASP A 403 -17.21 15.97 -1.08
CA ASP A 403 -16.99 14.88 -2.02
C ASP A 403 -15.52 14.80 -2.46
N ASP A 404 -14.92 15.95 -2.80
CA ASP A 404 -13.51 16.05 -3.17
C ASP A 404 -12.60 15.67 -1.98
N ALA A 405 -12.88 16.23 -0.79
CA ALA A 405 -12.11 15.91 0.41
C ALA A 405 -12.24 14.44 0.83
N LEU A 406 -13.43 13.84 0.70
CA LEU A 406 -13.65 12.42 0.99
C LEU A 406 -12.86 11.53 0.03
N PHE A 407 -12.92 11.83 -1.27
CA PHE A 407 -12.19 11.09 -2.29
C PHE A 407 -10.69 11.09 -2.02
N GLU A 408 -10.12 12.27 -1.72
CA GLU A 408 -8.70 12.43 -1.44
C GLU A 408 -8.27 11.69 -0.16
N VAL A 409 -9.09 11.76 0.90
CA VAL A 409 -8.86 11.02 2.16
C VAL A 409 -8.93 9.52 1.95
N VAL A 410 -9.90 9.04 1.17
CA VAL A 410 -10.01 7.60 0.84
C VAL A 410 -8.80 7.17 0.04
N SER A 411 -8.39 7.94 -0.97
CA SER A 411 -7.21 7.68 -1.78
C SER A 411 -5.93 7.64 -0.94
N ALA A 412 -5.72 8.63 -0.07
CA ALA A 412 -4.57 8.69 0.83
C ALA A 412 -4.55 7.51 1.83
N PHE A 413 -5.69 7.22 2.50
CA PHE A 413 -5.81 6.10 3.42
C PHE A 413 -5.62 4.75 2.74
N ALA A 414 -6.21 4.59 1.56
CA ALA A 414 -6.06 3.36 0.77
C ALA A 414 -4.69 3.25 0.09
N THR A 415 -3.87 4.30 0.15
CA THR A 415 -2.62 4.44 -0.62
C THR A 415 -2.85 4.09 -2.10
N CYS A 416 -3.87 4.71 -2.69
CA CYS A 416 -4.27 4.47 -4.08
C CYS A 416 -3.56 5.40 -5.06
N GLY A 417 -3.59 6.72 -4.79
CA GLY A 417 -2.92 7.73 -5.61
C GLY A 417 -3.80 8.44 -6.64
N LEU A 418 -5.06 8.02 -6.82
CA LEU A 418 -6.02 8.80 -7.60
C LEU A 418 -6.36 10.08 -6.84
N SER A 419 -6.46 11.21 -7.54
CA SER A 419 -6.74 12.53 -6.98
C SER A 419 -7.76 13.28 -7.84
N MET A 420 -8.58 14.09 -7.17
CA MET A 420 -9.44 15.11 -7.80
C MET A 420 -8.76 16.50 -7.83
N GLY A 421 -7.42 16.54 -7.68
CA GLY A 421 -6.64 17.77 -7.64
C GLY A 421 -6.62 18.46 -6.27
N VAL A 422 -7.25 17.87 -5.24
CA VAL A 422 -7.24 18.45 -3.88
C VAL A 422 -5.82 18.51 -3.33
N THR A 423 -5.01 17.48 -3.53
CA THR A 423 -3.60 17.47 -3.07
C THR A 423 -2.81 18.65 -3.65
N GLU A 424 -3.00 19.01 -4.92
CA GLU A 424 -2.31 20.11 -5.58
C GLU A 424 -2.77 21.50 -5.08
N ARG A 425 -4.05 21.62 -4.68
CA ARG A 425 -4.65 22.85 -4.18
C ARG A 425 -4.58 23.00 -2.67
N SER A 426 -4.15 21.94 -1.97
CA SER A 426 -4.15 21.90 -0.49
C SER A 426 -3.15 22.87 0.13
N THR A 427 -3.51 23.35 1.31
CA THR A 427 -2.60 24.05 2.20
C THR A 427 -1.52 23.11 2.75
N ASP A 428 -0.41 23.65 3.28
CA ASP A 428 0.62 22.84 3.96
C ASP A 428 0.02 21.94 5.04
N ALA A 429 -0.97 22.44 5.81
CA ALA A 429 -1.67 21.67 6.81
C ALA A 429 -2.42 20.47 6.21
N GLY A 430 -3.09 20.66 5.05
CA GLY A 430 -3.76 19.60 4.32
C GLY A 430 -2.78 18.52 3.82
N LEU A 431 -1.60 18.94 3.31
CA LEU A 431 -0.54 18.03 2.88
C LEU A 431 -0.02 17.16 4.03
N TYR A 432 0.14 17.72 5.24
CA TYR A 432 0.53 16.94 6.42
C TYR A 432 -0.57 15.97 6.87
N VAL A 433 -1.85 16.36 6.77
CA VAL A 433 -2.99 15.47 7.06
C VAL A 433 -3.01 14.29 6.10
N LEU A 434 -2.88 14.52 4.80
CA LEU A 434 -2.81 13.47 3.79
C LEU A 434 -1.59 12.56 4.00
N SER A 435 -0.42 13.13 4.33
CA SER A 435 0.79 12.36 4.67
C SER A 435 0.57 11.44 5.88
N ALA A 436 -0.07 11.94 6.93
CA ALA A 436 -0.41 11.13 8.10
C ALA A 436 -1.40 10.00 7.76
N LEU A 437 -2.41 10.28 6.93
CA LEU A 437 -3.38 9.28 6.47
C LEU A 437 -2.73 8.18 5.65
N MET A 438 -1.79 8.51 4.75
CA MET A 438 -1.00 7.52 3.98
C MET A 438 -0.20 6.60 4.91
N LEU A 439 0.49 7.15 5.91
CA LEU A 439 1.22 6.35 6.90
C LEU A 439 0.29 5.44 7.72
N VAL A 440 -0.84 5.97 8.18
CA VAL A 440 -1.83 5.22 8.96
C VAL A 440 -2.48 4.13 8.10
N GLY A 441 -2.87 4.43 6.87
CA GLY A 441 -3.47 3.48 5.94
C GLY A 441 -2.52 2.34 5.58
N ARG A 442 -1.25 2.67 5.40
CA ARG A 442 -0.20 1.71 5.06
C ARG A 442 0.11 0.73 6.19
N LEU A 443 0.25 1.23 7.39
CA LEU A 443 0.69 0.49 8.57
C LEU A 443 -0.47 0.05 9.46
N GLY A 444 -1.56 0.84 9.49
CA GLY A 444 -2.66 0.67 10.42
C GLY A 444 -3.38 -0.66 10.29
N THR A 445 -3.65 -1.10 9.06
CA THR A 445 -4.34 -2.37 8.81
C THR A 445 -3.52 -3.58 9.25
N ILE A 446 -2.20 -3.55 9.07
CA ILE A 446 -1.28 -4.62 9.48
C ILE A 446 -1.06 -4.60 10.99
N THR A 447 -0.84 -3.41 11.57
CA THR A 447 -0.59 -3.24 13.01
C THR A 447 -1.81 -3.56 13.84
N LEU A 448 -3.00 -3.14 13.40
CA LEU A 448 -4.28 -3.41 14.05
C LEU A 448 -4.56 -4.92 14.06
N ALA A 449 -4.42 -5.59 12.93
CA ALA A 449 -4.58 -7.03 12.84
C ALA A 449 -3.64 -7.80 13.78
N SER A 450 -2.38 -7.36 13.89
CA SER A 450 -1.39 -7.96 14.78
C SER A 450 -1.71 -7.70 16.25
N ALA A 451 -2.02 -6.46 16.64
CA ALA A 451 -2.33 -6.08 18.00
C ALA A 451 -3.59 -6.78 18.54
N LEU A 452 -4.63 -6.92 17.70
CA LEU A 452 -5.85 -7.63 18.07
C LEU A 452 -5.63 -9.15 18.19
N SER A 453 -4.75 -9.74 17.36
CA SER A 453 -4.46 -11.16 17.42
C SER A 453 -3.59 -11.55 18.65
N GLU A 454 -2.74 -10.64 19.13
CA GLU A 454 -1.90 -10.85 20.32
C GLU A 454 -2.68 -10.74 21.63
N ARG A 455 -3.74 -9.94 21.70
CA ARG A 455 -4.56 -9.70 22.91
C ARG A 455 -5.58 -10.80 23.23
N SER A 456 -5.44 -12.02 22.74
CA SER A 456 -6.29 -13.15 23.13
C SER A 456 -6.06 -13.52 24.61
N GLN A 457 -6.60 -12.72 25.53
CA GLN A 457 -6.68 -13.10 26.96
C GLN A 457 -7.66 -14.27 27.07
N LYS A 458 -7.16 -15.43 27.48
CA LYS A 458 -8.01 -16.54 27.92
C LYS A 458 -8.69 -16.13 29.21
N ARG A 459 -9.91 -15.58 29.14
CA ARG A 459 -10.74 -15.41 30.35
C ARG A 459 -11.05 -16.79 30.93
N ARG A 460 -10.92 -16.93 32.25
CA ARG A 460 -11.20 -18.18 32.97
C ARG A 460 -12.69 -18.40 33.21
N PHE A 461 -13.55 -17.43 32.89
CA PHE A 461 -15.01 -17.49 33.07
C PHE A 461 -15.71 -16.84 31.88
N ARG A 462 -16.96 -17.20 31.63
CA ARG A 462 -17.86 -16.56 30.65
C ARG A 462 -19.03 -15.96 31.41
N TYR A 463 -19.49 -14.79 31.00
CA TYR A 463 -20.75 -14.21 31.46
C TYR A 463 -21.92 -14.97 30.82
N ALA A 464 -23.12 -14.88 31.45
CA ALA A 464 -24.37 -15.37 30.86
C ALA A 464 -24.61 -14.67 29.51
N GLU A 465 -25.15 -15.42 28.55
CA GLU A 465 -25.48 -14.88 27.22
C GLU A 465 -26.83 -14.16 27.29
N GLU A 466 -26.85 -12.90 26.92
CA GLU A 466 -28.05 -12.12 26.64
C GLU A 466 -28.05 -11.71 25.18
N ARG A 467 -29.23 -11.65 24.58
CA ARG A 467 -29.40 -11.28 23.17
C ARG A 467 -30.07 -9.91 23.09
N PRO A 468 -29.31 -8.82 22.86
CA PRO A 468 -29.90 -7.53 22.58
C PRO A 468 -30.66 -7.60 21.24
N ILE A 469 -31.74 -6.84 21.12
CA ILE A 469 -32.49 -6.70 19.88
C ILE A 469 -31.60 -5.91 18.90
N ILE A 470 -31.27 -6.53 17.77
CA ILE A 470 -30.57 -5.88 16.66
C ILE A 470 -31.65 -5.59 15.61
N GLY A 471 -31.87 -4.31 15.30
CA GLY A 471 -32.92 -3.81 14.43
C GLY A 471 -32.81 -4.28 12.98
#